data_f529f8aeaf312c53c17b48fec53c9c7e
#
_entry.id   f529f8aeaf312c53c17b48fec53c9c7e
#
_cell.length_a   1.000
_cell.length_b   1.000
_cell.length_c   1.000
_cell.angle_alpha   90.00
_cell.angle_beta   90.00
_cell.angle_gamma   90.00
#
_symmetry.space_group_name_H-M   'P 1'
#
loop_
_entity.id
_entity.type
_entity.pdbx_description
1 polymer ?
#
loop_
_entity_poly.entity_id
_entity_poly.type
_entity_poly.pdbx_seq_one_letter_code
_entity_poly.pdbx_strand_id
1 'polypeptide(L)'
;ELLKRFATPEAIKTKRALKEGDFAKFDFEGFVDGKAFDGGKAENYVLEIGSKQFIPGFEEGMVGMKSGEEKDVKVTFPKEYGAAHLAGKDAVFKVKLHEIQELKLPELDEGMLKNLLQNEEKPTVELLDEKLKEQIKNEKLFKLVNDELKAKFADALIEKYNFDLPKGIVEQETDMQMRAAFNTFSEKEIEELKASKEKYQEKRDSFKEEAQKSVKLTFIIDELAKLRKIEVNDQELIQAIYFEAYRYGMNPKEHLENYKKQGALPAVKMALIEEKLFSDIFMPKTDKASKKEKEDK
;
A
#
# COMPACT_ATOMS: atom_id res chain seq x y z
N GLU A 1 14.72 3.21 -11.67
CA GLU A 1 13.32 3.62 -11.34
C GLU A 1 13.25 5.02 -10.74
N LEU A 2 14.18 5.43 -9.83
CA LEU A 2 14.19 6.77 -9.26
C LEU A 2 14.20 7.86 -10.33
N LEU A 3 15.09 7.77 -11.33
CA LEU A 3 15.19 8.75 -12.41
C LEU A 3 13.93 8.78 -13.31
N LYS A 4 13.22 7.68 -13.44
CA LYS A 4 11.96 7.64 -14.22
C LYS A 4 10.88 8.56 -13.63
N ARG A 5 10.89 8.79 -12.30
CA ARG A 5 9.94 9.69 -11.62
C ARG A 5 10.16 11.16 -11.98
N PHE A 6 11.35 11.48 -12.45
CA PHE A 6 11.76 12.83 -12.85
C PHE A 6 11.95 12.96 -14.36
N ALA A 7 11.66 11.87 -15.10
CA ALA A 7 11.75 11.88 -16.55
C ALA A 7 10.65 12.75 -17.15
N THR A 8 10.99 13.48 -18.19
CA THR A 8 10.06 14.31 -18.96
C THR A 8 9.92 13.78 -20.38
N PRO A 9 8.71 13.77 -20.95
CA PRO A 9 8.53 13.42 -22.35
C PRO A 9 9.19 14.48 -23.23
N GLU A 10 10.16 14.07 -24.08
CA GLU A 10 10.78 14.93 -25.08
C GLU A 10 10.50 14.40 -26.50
N ALA A 11 10.22 15.31 -27.42
CA ALA A 11 9.95 14.96 -28.82
C ALA A 11 11.14 14.24 -29.46
N ILE A 12 10.87 13.10 -30.09
CA ILE A 12 11.92 12.36 -30.80
C ILE A 12 12.30 13.08 -32.11
N LYS A 13 13.60 13.09 -32.40
CA LYS A 13 14.11 13.69 -33.64
C LYS A 13 14.04 12.74 -34.85
N THR A 14 13.85 11.44 -34.60
CA THR A 14 13.81 10.40 -35.64
C THR A 14 12.40 10.20 -36.19
N LYS A 15 12.29 10.08 -37.53
CA LYS A 15 11.04 9.77 -38.21
C LYS A 15 10.75 8.27 -38.13
N ARG A 16 10.22 7.82 -37.00
CA ARG A 16 9.72 6.45 -36.81
C ARG A 16 8.25 6.43 -36.46
N ALA A 17 7.64 5.26 -36.51
CA ALA A 17 6.27 5.06 -36.08
C ALA A 17 6.16 5.00 -34.55
N LEU A 18 4.98 5.34 -34.05
CA LEU A 18 4.57 5.25 -32.65
C LEU A 18 4.55 3.78 -32.20
N LYS A 19 5.11 3.50 -31.05
CA LYS A 19 5.16 2.16 -30.44
C LYS A 19 4.69 2.21 -28.98
N GLU A 20 4.45 1.05 -28.41
CA GLU A 20 4.15 0.91 -26.98
C GLU A 20 5.31 1.47 -26.11
N GLY A 21 4.96 2.20 -25.05
CA GLY A 21 5.91 2.90 -24.18
C GLY A 21 6.32 4.30 -24.66
N ASP A 22 5.90 4.73 -25.85
CA ASP A 22 6.07 6.12 -26.29
C ASP A 22 4.97 7.01 -25.74
N PHE A 23 5.25 8.30 -25.66
CA PHE A 23 4.26 9.33 -25.38
C PHE A 23 3.79 9.94 -26.70
N ALA A 24 2.49 9.88 -26.94
CA ALA A 24 1.85 10.50 -28.09
C ALA A 24 1.25 11.84 -27.67
N LYS A 25 1.61 12.92 -28.39
CA LYS A 25 0.90 14.21 -28.32
C LYS A 25 -0.01 14.29 -29.51
N PHE A 26 -1.33 14.34 -29.29
CA PHE A 26 -2.32 14.22 -30.35
C PHE A 26 -3.61 14.97 -30.02
N ASP A 27 -4.39 15.22 -31.08
CA ASP A 27 -5.79 15.63 -30.97
C ASP A 27 -6.68 14.43 -31.24
N PHE A 28 -7.84 14.40 -30.62
CA PHE A 28 -8.88 13.42 -30.96
C PHE A 28 -10.29 13.99 -30.86
N GLU A 29 -11.19 13.43 -31.66
CA GLU A 29 -12.61 13.67 -31.60
C GLU A 29 -13.38 12.39 -31.85
N GLY A 30 -14.18 11.98 -30.84
CA GLY A 30 -14.97 10.76 -30.84
C GLY A 30 -16.38 10.90 -31.36
N PHE A 31 -16.82 9.91 -32.11
CA PHE A 31 -18.16 9.85 -32.70
C PHE A 31 -18.81 8.51 -32.38
N VAL A 32 -20.07 8.56 -31.96
CA VAL A 32 -20.93 7.37 -31.80
C VAL A 32 -22.13 7.58 -32.72
N ASP A 33 -22.46 6.60 -33.55
CA ASP A 33 -23.53 6.70 -34.57
C ASP A 33 -23.37 7.94 -35.46
N GLY A 34 -22.14 8.36 -35.77
CA GLY A 34 -21.80 9.51 -36.57
C GLY A 34 -22.00 10.87 -35.88
N LYS A 35 -22.31 10.91 -34.61
CA LYS A 35 -22.47 12.13 -33.81
C LYS A 35 -21.39 12.26 -32.78
N ALA A 36 -20.78 13.45 -32.70
CA ALA A 36 -19.83 13.75 -31.62
C ALA A 36 -20.53 13.69 -30.24
N PHE A 37 -19.83 13.24 -29.21
CA PHE A 37 -20.35 13.13 -27.86
C PHE A 37 -19.53 13.97 -26.87
N ASP A 38 -20.17 14.40 -25.80
CA ASP A 38 -19.55 15.23 -24.79
C ASP A 38 -18.43 14.46 -24.07
N GLY A 39 -17.25 15.12 -23.90
CA GLY A 39 -16.06 14.52 -23.35
C GLY A 39 -15.27 13.65 -24.35
N GLY A 40 -15.74 13.53 -25.62
CA GLY A 40 -15.06 12.79 -26.67
C GLY A 40 -13.99 13.57 -27.42
N LYS A 41 -13.68 14.84 -27.06
CA LYS A 41 -12.72 15.68 -27.77
C LYS A 41 -11.68 16.28 -26.86
N ALA A 42 -10.43 16.23 -27.28
CA ALA A 42 -9.34 17.00 -26.69
C ALA A 42 -8.28 17.37 -27.75
N GLU A 43 -7.57 18.46 -27.49
CA GLU A 43 -6.47 18.94 -28.32
C GLU A 43 -5.16 18.94 -27.53
N ASN A 44 -4.05 18.63 -28.21
CA ASN A 44 -2.71 18.53 -27.61
C ASN A 44 -2.63 17.62 -26.38
N TYR A 45 -3.41 16.55 -26.36
CA TYR A 45 -3.40 15.58 -25.30
C TYR A 45 -2.11 14.76 -25.34
N VAL A 46 -1.50 14.47 -24.18
CA VAL A 46 -0.29 13.64 -24.08
C VAL A 46 -0.66 12.37 -23.34
N LEU A 47 -0.41 11.23 -23.98
CA LEU A 47 -0.72 9.89 -23.46
C LEU A 47 0.46 8.95 -23.66
N GLU A 48 0.80 8.19 -22.63
CA GLU A 48 1.70 7.06 -22.75
C GLU A 48 0.96 5.88 -23.38
N ILE A 49 1.46 5.39 -24.51
CA ILE A 49 0.89 4.26 -25.25
C ILE A 49 1.16 2.96 -24.51
N GLY A 50 0.11 2.22 -24.17
CA GLY A 50 0.17 1.02 -23.32
C GLY A 50 -0.14 1.28 -21.85
N SER A 51 -0.43 2.53 -21.47
CA SER A 51 -0.83 2.92 -20.11
C SER A 51 -2.22 2.42 -19.68
N LYS A 52 -3.05 2.05 -20.66
CA LYS A 52 -4.44 1.63 -20.47
C LYS A 52 -5.34 2.71 -19.79
N GLN A 53 -5.00 3.98 -20.00
CA GLN A 53 -5.81 5.10 -19.50
C GLN A 53 -7.05 5.37 -20.38
N PHE A 54 -7.00 4.95 -21.65
CA PHE A 54 -8.10 5.05 -22.59
C PHE A 54 -8.88 3.73 -22.68
N ILE A 55 -10.03 3.79 -23.37
CA ILE A 55 -10.82 2.58 -23.60
C ILE A 55 -10.03 1.54 -24.41
N PRO A 56 -10.25 0.24 -24.17
CA PRO A 56 -9.52 -0.82 -24.87
C PRO A 56 -9.60 -0.69 -26.39
N GLY A 57 -8.48 -0.88 -27.06
CA GLY A 57 -8.35 -0.76 -28.50
C GLY A 57 -7.97 0.63 -29.00
N PHE A 58 -8.06 1.67 -28.18
CA PHE A 58 -7.74 3.03 -28.58
C PHE A 58 -6.22 3.22 -28.73
N GLU A 59 -5.47 2.89 -27.70
CA GLU A 59 -4.01 3.03 -27.69
C GLU A 59 -3.36 2.10 -28.71
N GLU A 60 -3.84 0.87 -28.78
CA GLU A 60 -3.41 -0.12 -29.77
C GLU A 60 -3.69 0.33 -31.21
N GLY A 61 -4.85 1.01 -31.41
CA GLY A 61 -5.23 1.58 -32.69
C GLY A 61 -4.31 2.71 -33.16
N MET A 62 -3.63 3.40 -32.25
CA MET A 62 -2.66 4.45 -32.55
C MET A 62 -1.26 3.91 -32.86
N VAL A 63 -0.91 2.71 -32.39
CA VAL A 63 0.39 2.10 -32.68
C VAL A 63 0.61 2.03 -34.18
N GLY A 64 1.83 2.40 -34.61
CA GLY A 64 2.20 2.44 -36.01
C GLY A 64 1.99 3.78 -36.71
N MET A 65 1.26 4.73 -36.11
CA MET A 65 1.09 6.08 -36.65
C MET A 65 2.43 6.85 -36.67
N LYS A 66 2.54 7.78 -37.63
CA LYS A 66 3.69 8.70 -37.74
C LYS A 66 3.27 10.10 -37.35
N SER A 67 4.22 10.90 -36.90
CA SER A 67 3.95 12.32 -36.61
C SER A 67 3.36 13.04 -37.84
N GLY A 68 2.28 13.78 -37.62
CA GLY A 68 1.49 14.46 -38.65
C GLY A 68 0.42 13.60 -39.31
N GLU A 69 0.31 12.33 -38.96
CA GLU A 69 -0.69 11.40 -39.53
C GLU A 69 -2.05 11.57 -38.85
N GLU A 70 -3.11 11.45 -39.65
CA GLU A 70 -4.49 11.38 -39.17
C GLU A 70 -5.03 9.97 -39.41
N LYS A 71 -5.75 9.41 -38.42
CA LYS A 71 -6.28 8.05 -38.50
C LYS A 71 -7.61 7.95 -37.75
N ASP A 72 -8.52 7.19 -38.33
CA ASP A 72 -9.75 6.80 -37.66
C ASP A 72 -9.51 5.53 -36.83
N VAL A 73 -9.58 5.67 -35.52
CA VAL A 73 -9.43 4.56 -34.56
C VAL A 73 -10.81 4.08 -34.15
N LYS A 74 -11.14 2.83 -34.51
CA LYS A 74 -12.42 2.20 -34.19
C LYS A 74 -12.31 1.39 -32.91
N VAL A 75 -13.19 1.63 -31.96
CA VAL A 75 -13.22 0.99 -30.65
C VAL A 75 -14.65 0.75 -30.19
N THR A 76 -14.83 -0.15 -29.24
CA THR A 76 -16.12 -0.41 -28.61
C THR A 76 -16.04 -0.05 -27.12
N PHE A 77 -16.93 0.76 -26.62
CA PHE A 77 -17.00 1.08 -25.19
C PHE A 77 -17.29 -0.18 -24.35
N PRO A 78 -16.63 -0.39 -23.21
CA PRO A 78 -16.96 -1.46 -22.29
C PRO A 78 -18.44 -1.43 -21.88
N LYS A 79 -19.04 -2.61 -21.65
CA LYS A 79 -20.44 -2.71 -21.20
C LYS A 79 -20.70 -2.04 -19.86
N GLU A 80 -19.66 -2.00 -18.99
CA GLU A 80 -19.69 -1.38 -17.67
C GLU A 80 -19.11 0.05 -17.67
N TYR A 81 -19.16 0.73 -18.81
CA TYR A 81 -18.66 2.11 -18.90
C TYR A 81 -19.52 3.06 -18.10
N GLY A 82 -18.91 3.97 -17.34
CA GLY A 82 -19.59 4.87 -16.41
C GLY A 82 -20.66 5.77 -17.03
N ALA A 83 -20.54 6.09 -18.33
CA ALA A 83 -21.57 6.81 -19.09
C ALA A 83 -22.51 5.81 -19.78
N ALA A 84 -23.68 5.54 -19.17
CA ALA A 84 -24.64 4.54 -19.63
C ALA A 84 -25.07 4.70 -21.09
N HIS A 85 -25.09 5.93 -21.62
CA HIS A 85 -25.47 6.21 -23.01
C HIS A 85 -24.37 5.83 -24.03
N LEU A 86 -23.16 5.57 -23.61
CA LEU A 86 -22.01 5.12 -24.42
C LEU A 86 -21.69 3.63 -24.22
N ALA A 87 -22.09 3.03 -23.09
CA ALA A 87 -21.78 1.65 -22.72
C ALA A 87 -22.15 0.66 -23.83
N GLY A 88 -21.19 -0.18 -24.25
CA GLY A 88 -21.35 -1.21 -25.25
C GLY A 88 -21.48 -0.69 -26.69
N LYS A 89 -21.37 0.61 -26.94
CA LYS A 89 -21.49 1.18 -28.30
C LYS A 89 -20.15 1.23 -29.03
N ASP A 90 -20.23 1.12 -30.34
CA ASP A 90 -19.09 1.34 -31.20
C ASP A 90 -18.86 2.84 -31.41
N ALA A 91 -17.59 3.23 -31.35
CA ALA A 91 -17.16 4.59 -31.54
C ALA A 91 -16.02 4.68 -32.56
N VAL A 92 -15.96 5.78 -33.26
CA VAL A 92 -14.84 6.12 -34.13
C VAL A 92 -14.19 7.39 -33.64
N PHE A 93 -12.92 7.31 -33.30
CA PHE A 93 -12.12 8.47 -32.91
C PHE A 93 -11.28 8.94 -34.09
N LYS A 94 -11.45 10.15 -34.50
CA LYS A 94 -10.55 10.82 -35.44
C LYS A 94 -9.34 11.30 -34.65
N VAL A 95 -8.20 10.73 -34.89
CA VAL A 95 -6.96 11.01 -34.16
C VAL A 95 -5.97 11.68 -35.11
N LYS A 96 -5.38 12.79 -34.67
CA LYS A 96 -4.29 13.47 -35.35
C LYS A 96 -3.05 13.46 -34.47
N LEU A 97 -2.05 12.69 -34.83
CA LEU A 97 -0.79 12.58 -34.09
C LEU A 97 0.14 13.75 -34.45
N HIS A 98 0.43 14.62 -33.48
CA HIS A 98 1.35 15.74 -33.68
C HIS A 98 2.79 15.32 -33.50
N GLU A 99 3.11 14.72 -32.34
CA GLU A 99 4.47 14.39 -31.95
C GLU A 99 4.52 13.04 -31.26
N ILE A 100 5.61 12.33 -31.51
CA ILE A 100 5.99 11.15 -30.72
C ILE A 100 7.08 11.64 -29.75
N GLN A 101 6.92 11.31 -28.46
CA GLN A 101 7.85 11.69 -27.42
C GLN A 101 8.34 10.44 -26.70
N GLU A 102 9.58 10.48 -26.23
CA GLU A 102 10.18 9.46 -25.38
C GLU A 102 10.50 10.04 -24.01
N LEU A 103 10.39 9.22 -22.95
CA LEU A 103 10.84 9.63 -21.64
C LEU A 103 12.35 9.82 -21.65
N LYS A 104 12.79 11.07 -21.49
CA LYS A 104 14.19 11.37 -21.27
C LYS A 104 14.47 11.38 -19.77
N LEU A 105 15.34 10.48 -19.36
CA LEU A 105 15.84 10.45 -18.00
C LEU A 105 16.70 11.67 -17.76
N PRO A 106 16.49 12.40 -16.65
CA PRO A 106 17.34 13.52 -16.30
C PRO A 106 18.78 13.04 -16.00
N GLU A 107 19.74 13.89 -16.28
CA GLU A 107 21.11 13.67 -15.83
C GLU A 107 21.21 13.94 -14.32
N LEU A 108 22.01 13.14 -13.62
CA LEU A 108 22.30 13.36 -12.21
C LEU A 108 23.29 14.51 -12.05
N ASP A 109 22.82 15.73 -12.30
CA ASP A 109 23.60 16.93 -12.07
C ASP A 109 23.63 17.33 -10.56
N GLU A 110 24.46 18.32 -10.22
CA GLU A 110 24.57 18.81 -8.83
C GLU A 110 23.22 19.32 -8.28
N GLY A 111 22.38 19.92 -9.11
CA GLY A 111 21.07 20.43 -8.70
C GLY A 111 20.14 19.30 -8.29
N MET A 112 20.09 18.22 -9.09
CA MET A 112 19.29 17.05 -8.81
C MET A 112 19.81 16.30 -7.59
N LEU A 113 21.13 16.14 -7.46
CA LEU A 113 21.73 15.51 -6.28
C LEU A 113 21.40 16.29 -4.99
N LYS A 114 21.45 17.63 -5.03
CA LYS A 114 21.04 18.48 -3.90
C LYS A 114 19.56 18.29 -3.55
N ASN A 115 18.69 18.16 -4.55
CA ASN A 115 17.25 17.91 -4.32
C ASN A 115 16.99 16.52 -3.74
N LEU A 116 17.72 15.50 -4.18
CA LEU A 116 17.55 14.12 -3.70
C LEU A 116 18.18 13.90 -2.32
N LEU A 117 19.25 14.63 -2.01
CA LEU A 117 20.05 14.51 -0.80
C LEU A 117 20.02 15.81 0.03
N GLN A 118 18.82 16.36 0.25
CA GLN A 118 18.58 17.69 0.86
C GLN A 118 19.29 17.92 2.20
N ASN A 119 19.56 16.86 2.97
CA ASN A 119 20.15 16.94 4.31
C ASN A 119 21.65 16.64 4.33
N GLU A 120 22.29 16.54 3.16
CA GLU A 120 23.71 16.18 3.07
C GLU A 120 24.54 17.40 2.64
N GLU A 121 25.65 17.62 3.33
CA GLU A 121 26.55 18.74 3.02
C GLU A 121 27.26 18.60 1.66
N LYS A 122 27.52 17.34 1.27
CA LYS A 122 28.21 17.01 0.00
C LYS A 122 27.41 15.93 -0.74
N PRO A 123 26.39 16.29 -1.50
CA PRO A 123 25.62 15.34 -2.28
C PRO A 123 26.45 14.83 -3.47
N THR A 124 26.74 13.52 -3.49
CA THR A 124 27.45 12.84 -4.58
C THR A 124 26.63 11.65 -5.10
N VAL A 125 26.96 11.20 -6.30
CA VAL A 125 26.31 10.02 -6.91
C VAL A 125 26.58 8.77 -6.07
N GLU A 126 27.79 8.63 -5.54
CA GLU A 126 28.19 7.51 -4.68
C GLU A 126 27.35 7.47 -3.40
N LEU A 127 27.15 8.64 -2.76
CA LEU A 127 26.33 8.74 -1.56
C LEU A 127 24.86 8.43 -1.85
N LEU A 128 24.34 8.87 -3.00
CA LEU A 128 22.99 8.53 -3.44
C LEU A 128 22.83 7.02 -3.64
N ASP A 129 23.78 6.38 -4.31
CA ASP A 129 23.77 4.93 -4.55
C ASP A 129 23.85 4.15 -3.25
N GLU A 130 24.68 4.56 -2.30
CA GLU A 130 24.78 3.95 -0.97
C GLU A 130 23.46 4.05 -0.21
N LYS A 131 22.84 5.23 -0.17
CA LYS A 131 21.54 5.43 0.49
C LYS A 131 20.40 4.63 -0.16
N LEU A 132 20.38 4.58 -1.49
CA LEU A 132 19.39 3.77 -2.21
C LEU A 132 19.56 2.28 -1.94
N LYS A 133 20.80 1.78 -1.89
CA LYS A 133 21.07 0.38 -1.51
C LYS A 133 20.61 0.09 -0.08
N GLU A 134 20.90 1.00 0.84
CA GLU A 134 20.46 0.87 2.23
C GLU A 134 18.93 0.90 2.33
N GLN A 135 18.26 1.81 1.65
CA GLN A 135 16.81 1.88 1.62
C GLN A 135 16.19 0.59 1.07
N ILE A 136 16.66 0.11 -0.09
CA ILE A 136 16.16 -1.14 -0.70
C ILE A 136 16.40 -2.34 0.23
N LYS A 137 17.56 -2.39 0.90
CA LYS A 137 17.87 -3.44 1.88
C LYS A 137 16.90 -3.39 3.05
N ASN A 138 16.63 -2.20 3.59
CA ASN A 138 15.71 -2.02 4.70
C ASN A 138 14.26 -2.33 4.32
N GLU A 139 13.81 -1.93 3.14
CA GLU A 139 12.47 -2.27 2.62
C GLU A 139 12.29 -3.80 2.46
N LYS A 140 13.29 -4.47 1.87
CA LYS A 140 13.27 -5.94 1.72
C LYS A 140 13.29 -6.64 3.07
N LEU A 141 14.11 -6.17 4.01
CA LEU A 141 14.16 -6.71 5.35
C LEU A 141 12.84 -6.50 6.09
N PHE A 142 12.28 -5.30 6.02
CA PHE A 142 10.97 -4.99 6.61
C PHE A 142 9.87 -5.90 6.07
N LYS A 143 9.85 -6.10 4.76
CA LYS A 143 8.90 -7.03 4.12
C LYS A 143 9.11 -8.46 4.61
N LEU A 144 10.35 -8.96 4.61
CA LEU A 144 10.67 -10.31 5.10
C LEU A 144 10.25 -10.50 6.57
N VAL A 145 10.52 -9.51 7.42
CA VAL A 145 10.14 -9.54 8.83
C VAL A 145 8.63 -9.63 8.98
N ASN A 146 7.87 -8.79 8.27
CA ASN A 146 6.42 -8.76 8.41
C ASN A 146 5.72 -9.95 7.78
N ASP A 147 6.17 -10.38 6.58
CA ASP A 147 5.49 -11.44 5.82
C ASP A 147 5.84 -12.85 6.33
N GLU A 148 7.02 -13.04 6.93
CA GLU A 148 7.48 -14.37 7.28
C GLU A 148 8.02 -14.51 8.72
N LEU A 149 8.98 -13.64 9.11
CA LEU A 149 9.76 -13.90 10.33
C LEU A 149 8.92 -13.72 11.60
N LYS A 150 8.01 -12.74 11.63
CA LYS A 150 7.11 -12.53 12.78
C LYS A 150 6.27 -13.77 13.07
N ALA A 151 5.61 -14.32 12.05
CA ALA A 151 4.77 -15.49 12.21
C ALA A 151 5.59 -16.72 12.65
N LYS A 152 6.69 -17.02 11.96
CA LYS A 152 7.57 -18.15 12.31
C LYS A 152 8.15 -18.03 13.72
N PHE A 153 8.50 -16.82 14.14
CA PHE A 153 9.03 -16.58 15.48
C PHE A 153 7.94 -16.74 16.55
N ALA A 154 6.73 -16.23 16.29
CA ALA A 154 5.59 -16.41 17.17
C ALA A 154 5.24 -17.88 17.36
N ASP A 155 5.17 -18.65 16.28
CA ASP A 155 4.93 -20.10 16.33
C ASP A 155 6.00 -20.83 17.15
N ALA A 156 7.28 -20.52 16.90
CA ALA A 156 8.39 -21.12 17.64
C ALA A 156 8.34 -20.78 19.15
N LEU A 157 7.92 -19.57 19.52
CA LEU A 157 7.73 -19.18 20.91
C LEU A 157 6.58 -19.93 21.56
N ILE A 158 5.45 -20.05 20.85
CA ILE A 158 4.27 -20.79 21.34
C ILE A 158 4.58 -22.27 21.57
N GLU A 159 5.35 -22.89 20.67
CA GLU A 159 5.78 -24.29 20.83
C GLU A 159 6.77 -24.48 21.98
N LYS A 160 7.73 -23.56 22.10
CA LYS A 160 8.83 -23.67 23.05
C LYS A 160 8.41 -23.49 24.51
N TYR A 161 7.50 -22.57 24.77
CA TYR A 161 7.08 -22.22 26.12
C TYR A 161 5.71 -22.79 26.42
N ASN A 162 5.57 -23.50 27.55
CA ASN A 162 4.30 -24.03 28.03
C ASN A 162 4.04 -23.57 29.46
N PHE A 163 2.89 -22.94 29.69
CA PHE A 163 2.46 -22.46 30.98
C PHE A 163 0.93 -22.35 31.02
N ASP A 164 0.35 -22.31 32.22
CA ASP A 164 -1.10 -22.20 32.39
C ASP A 164 -1.57 -20.81 32.05
N LEU A 165 -2.65 -20.75 31.25
CA LEU A 165 -3.28 -19.48 30.86
C LEU A 165 -4.47 -19.16 31.75
N PRO A 166 -4.68 -17.88 32.12
CA PRO A 166 -5.85 -17.47 32.88
C PRO A 166 -7.14 -17.72 32.08
N LYS A 167 -8.01 -18.61 32.54
CA LYS A 167 -9.24 -19.02 31.84
C LYS A 167 -10.09 -17.85 31.42
N GLY A 168 -10.26 -16.83 32.28
CA GLY A 168 -11.06 -15.66 31.98
C GLY A 168 -10.54 -14.84 30.81
N ILE A 169 -9.22 -14.74 30.64
CA ILE A 169 -8.60 -14.01 29.52
C ILE A 169 -8.79 -14.80 28.22
N VAL A 170 -8.61 -16.12 28.25
CA VAL A 170 -8.85 -16.99 27.09
C VAL A 170 -10.31 -16.90 26.62
N GLU A 171 -11.27 -16.92 27.56
CA GLU A 171 -12.69 -16.78 27.23
C GLU A 171 -13.01 -15.42 26.60
N GLN A 172 -12.44 -14.32 27.13
CA GLN A 172 -12.61 -13.00 26.57
C GLN A 172 -12.03 -12.89 25.15
N GLU A 173 -10.84 -13.45 24.94
CA GLU A 173 -10.19 -13.47 23.61
C GLU A 173 -11.03 -14.32 22.62
N THR A 174 -11.55 -15.47 23.05
CA THR A 174 -12.45 -16.31 22.25
C THR A 174 -13.68 -15.51 21.80
N ASP A 175 -14.31 -14.79 22.71
CA ASP A 175 -15.47 -13.94 22.41
C ASP A 175 -15.10 -12.80 21.44
N MET A 176 -13.91 -12.23 21.59
CA MET A 176 -13.44 -11.14 20.75
C MET A 176 -13.17 -11.62 19.32
N GLN A 177 -12.50 -12.76 19.15
CA GLN A 177 -12.24 -13.35 17.86
C GLN A 177 -13.54 -13.77 17.14
N MET A 178 -14.48 -14.37 17.85
CA MET A 178 -15.78 -14.70 17.29
C MET A 178 -16.53 -13.43 16.82
N ARG A 179 -16.51 -12.35 17.60
CA ARG A 179 -17.14 -11.07 17.20
C ARG A 179 -16.47 -10.47 15.97
N ALA A 180 -15.15 -10.51 15.90
CA ALA A 180 -14.41 -10.01 14.74
C ALA A 180 -14.74 -10.80 13.47
N ALA A 181 -14.89 -12.12 13.59
CA ALA A 181 -15.26 -13.00 12.48
C ALA A 181 -16.74 -12.87 12.06
N PHE A 182 -17.60 -12.27 12.87
CA PHE A 182 -19.04 -12.23 12.60
C PHE A 182 -19.40 -11.60 11.25
N ASN A 183 -18.65 -10.58 10.84
CA ASN A 183 -18.84 -9.92 9.55
C ASN A 183 -18.42 -10.78 8.32
N THR A 184 -17.74 -11.90 8.56
CA THR A 184 -17.33 -12.83 7.50
C THR A 184 -18.32 -13.98 7.32
N PHE A 185 -19.29 -14.11 8.22
CA PHE A 185 -20.29 -15.20 8.17
C PHE A 185 -21.34 -14.89 7.11
N SER A 186 -21.80 -15.94 6.43
CA SER A 186 -22.93 -15.86 5.52
C SER A 186 -24.23 -15.59 6.28
N GLU A 187 -25.23 -15.01 5.60
CA GLU A 187 -26.58 -14.80 6.18
C GLU A 187 -27.17 -16.08 6.77
N LYS A 188 -27.00 -17.21 6.07
CA LYS A 188 -27.46 -18.51 6.53
C LYS A 188 -26.78 -18.95 7.84
N GLU A 189 -25.46 -18.79 7.96
CA GLU A 189 -24.73 -19.09 9.19
C GLU A 189 -25.20 -18.20 10.34
N ILE A 190 -25.41 -16.92 10.08
CA ILE A 190 -25.93 -15.97 11.09
C ILE A 190 -27.31 -16.40 11.59
N GLU A 191 -28.21 -16.81 10.70
CA GLU A 191 -29.54 -17.32 11.07
C GLU A 191 -29.45 -18.60 11.91
N GLU A 192 -28.60 -19.54 11.52
CA GLU A 192 -28.38 -20.79 12.27
C GLU A 192 -27.82 -20.53 13.67
N LEU A 193 -26.86 -19.60 13.80
CA LEU A 193 -26.29 -19.21 15.09
C LEU A 193 -27.31 -18.50 16.00
N LYS A 194 -28.25 -17.73 15.44
CA LYS A 194 -29.34 -17.11 16.19
C LYS A 194 -30.40 -18.12 16.62
N ALA A 195 -30.60 -19.13 15.83
CA ALA A 195 -31.66 -20.14 16.05
C ALA A 195 -31.28 -21.24 17.08
N SER A 196 -29.96 -21.51 17.24
CA SER A 196 -29.48 -22.58 18.15
C SER A 196 -28.34 -22.11 19.02
N LYS A 197 -28.56 -22.24 20.34
CA LYS A 197 -27.53 -21.95 21.34
C LYS A 197 -26.37 -22.96 21.26
N GLU A 198 -26.63 -24.18 20.92
CA GLU A 198 -25.63 -25.24 20.73
C GLU A 198 -24.70 -24.87 19.57
N LYS A 199 -25.27 -24.54 18.40
CA LYS A 199 -24.48 -24.10 17.22
C LYS A 199 -23.65 -22.86 17.51
N TYR A 200 -24.22 -21.90 18.26
CA TYR A 200 -23.47 -20.72 18.70
C TYR A 200 -22.26 -21.12 19.55
N GLN A 201 -22.45 -22.03 20.52
CA GLN A 201 -21.39 -22.48 21.41
C GLN A 201 -20.30 -23.27 20.64
N GLU A 202 -20.70 -24.16 19.75
CA GLU A 202 -19.78 -24.91 18.89
C GLU A 202 -18.93 -23.97 18.02
N LYS A 203 -19.58 -22.99 17.39
CA LYS A 203 -18.87 -22.00 16.57
C LYS A 203 -17.91 -21.14 17.41
N ARG A 204 -18.36 -20.73 18.60
CA ARG A 204 -17.50 -20.01 19.56
C ARG A 204 -16.30 -20.85 19.98
N ASP A 205 -16.53 -22.09 20.34
CA ASP A 205 -15.47 -23.00 20.81
C ASP A 205 -14.46 -23.33 19.70
N SER A 206 -14.84 -23.21 18.43
CA SER A 206 -13.90 -23.34 17.31
C SER A 206 -12.81 -22.27 17.29
N PHE A 207 -13.00 -21.12 17.94
CA PHE A 207 -11.99 -20.07 18.10
C PHE A 207 -11.08 -20.25 19.32
N LYS A 208 -11.40 -21.21 20.20
CA LYS A 208 -10.72 -21.34 21.50
C LYS A 208 -9.24 -21.69 21.40
N GLU A 209 -8.87 -22.53 20.46
CA GLU A 209 -7.45 -22.90 20.24
C GLU A 209 -6.64 -21.70 19.78
N GLU A 210 -7.17 -20.94 18.83
CA GLU A 210 -6.51 -19.73 18.33
C GLU A 210 -6.46 -18.64 19.40
N ALA A 211 -7.51 -18.47 20.19
CA ALA A 211 -7.53 -17.58 21.32
C ALA A 211 -6.47 -17.96 22.38
N GLN A 212 -6.27 -19.24 22.64
CA GLN A 212 -5.21 -19.72 23.54
C GLN A 212 -3.82 -19.34 22.99
N LYS A 213 -3.58 -19.53 21.69
CA LYS A 213 -2.31 -19.13 21.04
C LYS A 213 -2.09 -17.63 21.13
N SER A 214 -3.10 -16.82 20.85
CA SER A 214 -3.06 -15.37 20.93
C SER A 214 -2.72 -14.89 22.34
N VAL A 215 -3.45 -15.36 23.34
CA VAL A 215 -3.20 -15.03 24.76
C VAL A 215 -1.80 -15.46 25.18
N LYS A 216 -1.37 -16.69 24.84
CA LYS A 216 -0.06 -17.21 25.15
C LYS A 216 1.05 -16.34 24.56
N LEU A 217 0.92 -15.98 23.30
CA LEU A 217 1.85 -15.09 22.61
C LEU A 217 1.93 -13.72 23.29
N THR A 218 0.80 -13.13 23.64
CA THR A 218 0.72 -11.83 24.33
C THR A 218 1.52 -11.85 25.64
N PHE A 219 1.39 -12.89 26.45
CA PHE A 219 2.17 -13.02 27.69
C PHE A 219 3.67 -13.17 27.43
N ILE A 220 4.04 -13.96 26.41
CA ILE A 220 5.45 -14.13 26.02
C ILE A 220 6.04 -12.80 25.53
N ILE A 221 5.32 -12.06 24.68
CA ILE A 221 5.74 -10.76 24.16
C ILE A 221 5.92 -9.75 25.29
N ASP A 222 4.99 -9.70 26.23
CA ASP A 222 5.05 -8.78 27.39
C ASP A 222 6.31 -9.05 28.23
N GLU A 223 6.60 -10.33 28.55
CA GLU A 223 7.80 -10.70 29.29
C GLU A 223 9.10 -10.44 28.50
N LEU A 224 9.12 -10.72 27.19
CA LEU A 224 10.28 -10.40 26.36
C LEU A 224 10.53 -8.90 26.27
N ALA A 225 9.46 -8.09 26.17
CA ALA A 225 9.56 -6.63 26.15
C ALA A 225 10.16 -6.12 27.46
N LYS A 226 9.70 -6.61 28.62
CA LYS A 226 10.26 -6.27 29.93
C LYS A 226 11.74 -6.62 30.04
N LEU A 227 12.12 -7.84 29.64
CA LEU A 227 13.53 -8.28 29.65
C LEU A 227 14.42 -7.41 28.76
N ARG A 228 13.90 -6.91 27.65
CA ARG A 228 14.62 -6.04 26.72
C ARG A 228 14.45 -4.54 27.02
N LYS A 229 13.73 -4.19 28.09
CA LYS A 229 13.43 -2.80 28.49
C LYS A 229 12.74 -2.01 27.38
N ILE A 230 11.83 -2.67 26.67
CA ILE A 230 11.03 -2.05 25.62
C ILE A 230 9.74 -1.55 26.25
N GLU A 231 9.53 -0.26 26.17
CA GLU A 231 8.35 0.42 26.72
C GLU A 231 7.70 1.32 25.65
N VAL A 232 6.41 1.54 25.84
CA VAL A 232 5.63 2.50 25.05
C VAL A 232 5.03 3.50 26.02
N ASN A 233 5.43 4.76 25.88
CA ASN A 233 4.89 5.84 26.69
C ASN A 233 3.56 6.38 26.11
N ASP A 234 2.84 7.18 26.88
CA ASP A 234 1.53 7.70 26.51
C ASP A 234 1.60 8.62 25.27
N GLN A 235 2.70 9.33 25.08
CA GLN A 235 2.90 10.20 23.92
C GLN A 235 3.02 9.38 22.63
N GLU A 236 3.78 8.30 22.65
CA GLU A 236 3.91 7.39 21.52
C GLU A 236 2.58 6.72 21.17
N LEU A 237 1.82 6.31 22.21
CA LEU A 237 0.49 5.73 22.02
C LEU A 237 -0.46 6.73 21.34
N ILE A 238 -0.50 7.98 21.81
CA ILE A 238 -1.34 9.02 21.21
C ILE A 238 -0.91 9.33 19.79
N GLN A 239 0.41 9.41 19.52
CA GLN A 239 0.93 9.65 18.17
C GLN A 239 0.54 8.54 17.20
N ALA A 240 0.60 7.27 17.62
CA ALA A 240 0.20 6.14 16.79
C ALA A 240 -1.30 6.21 16.42
N ILE A 241 -2.16 6.51 17.39
CA ILE A 241 -3.60 6.65 17.15
C ILE A 241 -3.90 7.87 16.26
N TYR A 242 -3.17 8.97 16.41
CA TYR A 242 -3.32 10.14 15.55
C TYR A 242 -2.87 9.86 14.11
N PHE A 243 -1.75 9.15 13.95
CA PHE A 243 -1.27 8.74 12.64
C PHE A 243 -2.26 7.82 11.92
N GLU A 244 -2.84 6.87 12.65
CA GLU A 244 -3.91 6.02 12.12
C GLU A 244 -5.12 6.85 11.66
N ALA A 245 -5.58 7.80 12.48
CA ALA A 245 -6.68 8.68 12.14
C ALA A 245 -6.40 9.48 10.85
N TYR A 246 -5.20 10.06 10.70
CA TYR A 246 -4.81 10.78 9.49
C TYR A 246 -4.79 9.88 8.26
N ARG A 247 -4.31 8.65 8.40
CA ARG A 247 -4.27 7.68 7.29
C ARG A 247 -5.66 7.34 6.75
N TYR A 248 -6.67 7.32 7.61
CA TYR A 248 -8.06 7.04 7.24
C TYR A 248 -8.93 8.30 7.08
N GLY A 249 -8.34 9.50 7.09
CA GLY A 249 -9.07 10.75 6.94
C GLY A 249 -10.04 11.06 8.09
N MET A 250 -9.78 10.50 9.30
CA MET A 250 -10.59 10.69 10.49
C MET A 250 -10.10 11.86 11.34
N ASN A 251 -10.97 12.39 12.21
CA ASN A 251 -10.55 13.38 13.20
C ASN A 251 -9.72 12.71 14.30
N PRO A 252 -8.43 13.09 14.53
CA PRO A 252 -7.56 12.41 15.48
C PRO A 252 -8.04 12.45 16.92
N LYS A 253 -8.65 13.59 17.35
CA LYS A 253 -9.15 13.75 18.72
C LYS A 253 -10.37 12.85 18.97
N GLU A 254 -11.30 12.82 18.03
CA GLU A 254 -12.49 11.95 18.12
C GLU A 254 -12.09 10.48 18.07
N HIS A 255 -11.12 10.13 17.25
CA HIS A 255 -10.60 8.77 17.14
C HIS A 255 -9.99 8.31 18.47
N LEU A 256 -9.15 9.13 19.11
CA LEU A 256 -8.59 8.86 20.44
C LEU A 256 -9.67 8.69 21.50
N GLU A 257 -10.69 9.56 21.52
CA GLU A 257 -11.80 9.46 22.48
C GLU A 257 -12.63 8.16 22.26
N ASN A 258 -12.77 7.70 21.03
CA ASN A 258 -13.43 6.44 20.74
C ASN A 258 -12.62 5.26 21.31
N TYR A 259 -11.29 5.23 21.14
CA TYR A 259 -10.42 4.21 21.75
C TYR A 259 -10.51 4.22 23.28
N LYS A 260 -10.57 5.40 23.92
CA LYS A 260 -10.77 5.52 25.37
C LYS A 260 -12.11 4.96 25.81
N LYS A 261 -13.21 5.34 25.14
CA LYS A 261 -14.58 4.86 25.46
C LYS A 261 -14.72 3.36 25.31
N GLN A 262 -14.05 2.77 24.33
CA GLN A 262 -14.06 1.33 24.09
C GLN A 262 -13.10 0.56 24.99
N GLY A 263 -12.26 1.25 25.79
CA GLY A 263 -11.24 0.60 26.62
C GLY A 263 -10.13 -0.08 25.79
N ALA A 264 -9.92 0.33 24.53
CA ALA A 264 -9.04 -0.34 23.59
C ALA A 264 -7.57 0.15 23.67
N LEU A 265 -7.26 1.19 24.46
CA LEU A 265 -5.90 1.71 24.60
C LEU A 265 -4.85 0.66 25.02
N PRO A 266 -5.14 -0.27 25.95
CA PRO A 266 -4.18 -1.32 26.31
C PRO A 266 -3.83 -2.23 25.13
N ALA A 267 -4.79 -2.56 24.27
CA ALA A 267 -4.55 -3.37 23.08
C ALA A 267 -3.64 -2.65 22.06
N VAL A 268 -3.89 -1.37 21.82
CA VAL A 268 -3.02 -0.53 20.97
C VAL A 268 -1.61 -0.44 21.55
N LYS A 269 -1.49 -0.24 22.87
CA LYS A 269 -0.20 -0.21 23.55
C LYS A 269 0.56 -1.51 23.38
N MET A 270 -0.12 -2.65 23.52
CA MET A 270 0.48 -3.96 23.35
C MET A 270 0.95 -4.21 21.89
N ALA A 271 0.16 -3.79 20.90
CA ALA A 271 0.55 -3.86 19.50
C ALA A 271 1.82 -3.03 19.21
N LEU A 272 1.93 -1.84 19.80
CA LEU A 272 3.15 -1.01 19.67
C LEU A 272 4.36 -1.62 20.37
N ILE A 273 4.17 -2.25 21.54
CA ILE A 273 5.22 -2.99 22.23
C ILE A 273 5.72 -4.15 21.36
N GLU A 274 4.81 -4.90 20.79
CA GLU A 274 5.11 -5.99 19.88
C GLU A 274 5.91 -5.51 18.66
N GLU A 275 5.47 -4.43 18.01
CA GLU A 275 6.16 -3.84 16.87
C GLU A 275 7.58 -3.40 17.22
N LYS A 276 7.76 -2.71 18.35
CA LYS A 276 9.08 -2.32 18.86
C LYS A 276 9.97 -3.52 19.17
N LEU A 277 9.41 -4.56 19.78
CA LEU A 277 10.13 -5.79 20.11
C LEU A 277 10.62 -6.49 18.85
N PHE A 278 9.77 -6.67 17.86
CA PHE A 278 10.16 -7.26 16.59
C PHE A 278 11.20 -6.41 15.84
N SER A 279 11.05 -5.08 15.90
CA SER A 279 12.06 -4.17 15.35
C SER A 279 13.40 -4.33 16.05
N ASP A 280 13.44 -4.41 17.37
CA ASP A 280 14.68 -4.61 18.14
C ASP A 280 15.33 -5.99 17.87
N ILE A 281 14.53 -7.03 17.62
CA ILE A 281 15.02 -8.39 17.36
C ILE A 281 15.55 -8.52 15.92
N PHE A 282 14.83 -8.01 14.93
CA PHE A 282 15.06 -8.33 13.51
C PHE A 282 15.71 -7.22 12.71
N MET A 283 15.58 -5.95 13.16
CA MET A 283 16.18 -4.84 12.43
C MET A 283 17.61 -4.57 12.92
N PRO A 284 18.55 -4.31 12.00
CA PRO A 284 19.91 -3.94 12.39
C PRO A 284 19.90 -2.64 13.19
N LYS A 285 20.57 -2.64 14.33
CA LYS A 285 20.78 -1.40 15.10
C LYS A 285 21.60 -0.45 14.24
N THR A 286 21.03 0.68 13.88
CA THR A 286 21.77 1.72 13.15
C THR A 286 22.89 2.25 14.05
N ASP A 287 24.11 2.39 13.53
CA ASP A 287 25.32 2.82 14.27
C ASP A 287 25.18 4.13 15.04
N LYS A 288 24.11 4.88 14.85
CA LYS A 288 23.80 6.11 15.62
C LYS A 288 23.40 5.82 17.09
N ALA A 289 22.88 4.65 17.40
CA ALA A 289 22.57 4.26 18.79
C ALA A 289 23.81 3.80 19.55
N SER A 290 24.81 3.23 18.87
CA SER A 290 26.06 2.76 19.48
C SER A 290 27.04 3.88 19.86
N LYS A 291 26.85 5.10 19.35
CA LYS A 291 27.66 6.27 19.76
C LYS A 291 27.19 6.92 21.06
N LYS A 292 25.88 6.87 21.37
CA LYS A 292 25.37 7.41 22.65
C LYS A 292 25.69 6.54 23.85
N GLU A 293 25.76 5.22 23.70
CA GLU A 293 26.14 4.33 24.81
C GLU A 293 27.65 4.36 25.15
N LYS A 294 28.49 4.96 24.28
CA LYS A 294 29.93 5.12 24.54
C LYS A 294 30.32 6.49 25.13
N GLU A 295 29.43 7.47 25.08
CA GLU A 295 29.65 8.79 25.70
C GLU A 295 29.14 8.89 27.14
N ASP A 296 28.28 7.93 27.59
CA ASP A 296 27.76 7.86 28.96
C ASP A 296 28.47 6.79 29.83
N LYS A 297 29.65 6.35 29.45
CA LYS A 297 30.57 5.55 30.25
C LYS A 297 31.92 6.26 30.38
#